data_291838b7e61fdb296da0b2aa8abca102
#
_entry.id   291838b7e61fdb296da0b2aa8abca102
#
_cell.length_a   1.000
_cell.length_b   1.000
_cell.length_c   1.000
_cell.angle_alpha   90.00
_cell.angle_beta   90.00
_cell.angle_gamma   90.00
#
_symmetry.space_group_name_H-M   'P 1'
#
loop_
_entity.id
_entity.type
_entity.pdbx_description
1 polymer ?
#
loop_
_entity_poly.entity_id
_entity_poly.type
_entity_poly.pdbx_seq_one_letter_code
_entity_poly.pdbx_strand_id
1 'polypeptide(L)' 'PAYFISMPEGAKKITVNGEAVQGQRELQDGDVIIVAGVHFHFSLKEPGK' A
#
# COMPACT_ATOMS: atom_id res chain seq x y z
N PRO A 1 -12.51 -5.62 8.50
CA PRO A 1 -11.16 -5.47 9.04
C PRO A 1 -10.37 -4.43 8.26
N ALA A 2 -9.47 -3.80 8.95
CA ALA A 2 -8.63 -2.78 8.34
C ALA A 2 -7.27 -3.36 7.99
N TYR A 3 -6.72 -2.89 6.89
CA TYR A 3 -5.40 -3.31 6.43
C TYR A 3 -4.48 -2.11 6.43
N PHE A 4 -3.28 -2.30 6.93
CA PHE A 4 -2.32 -1.21 7.04
C PHE A 4 -1.01 -1.61 6.40
N ILE A 5 -0.34 -0.61 5.83
CA ILE A 5 1.02 -0.79 5.36
C ILE A 5 1.91 0.08 6.23
N SER A 6 3.03 -0.49 6.65
CA SER A 6 3.98 0.27 7.44
C SER A 6 5.33 0.27 6.74
N MET A 7 6.12 1.30 7.01
CA MET A 7 7.43 1.43 6.43
C MET A 7 8.47 1.27 7.53
N PRO A 8 9.10 0.10 7.60
CA PRO A 8 10.11 -0.11 8.63
C PRO A 8 11.32 0.77 8.41
N GLU A 9 12.04 0.99 9.49
CA GLU A 9 13.24 1.79 9.43
C GLU A 9 14.23 1.19 8.45
N GLY A 10 14.78 2.04 7.60
CA GLY A 10 15.74 1.58 6.61
C GLY A 10 15.12 0.98 5.35
N ALA A 11 13.81 0.93 5.29
CA ALA A 11 13.14 0.39 4.10
C ALA A 11 13.24 1.37 2.94
N LYS A 12 13.02 0.84 1.75
CA LYS A 12 12.95 1.68 0.59
C LYS A 12 11.68 2.50 0.61
N LYS A 13 11.68 3.58 -0.16
CA LYS A 13 10.56 4.47 -0.21
C LYS A 13 9.31 3.73 -0.68
N ILE A 14 8.24 3.93 0.04
CA ILE A 14 6.93 3.34 -0.28
C ILE A 14 5.95 4.48 -0.47
N THR A 15 5.19 4.44 -1.56
CA THR A 15 4.13 5.40 -1.80
C THR A 15 2.81 4.68 -2.02
N VAL A 16 1.72 5.33 -1.64
CA VAL A 16 0.38 4.84 -1.88
C VAL A 16 -0.37 5.93 -2.60
N ASN A 17 -0.82 5.64 -3.83
CA ASN A 17 -1.51 6.62 -4.67
C ASN A 17 -0.66 7.88 -4.86
N GLY A 18 0.66 7.70 -4.92
CA GLY A 18 1.57 8.81 -5.15
C GLY A 18 1.98 9.56 -3.88
N GLU A 19 1.48 9.15 -2.73
CA GLU A 19 1.81 9.83 -1.46
C GLU A 19 2.76 8.96 -0.65
N ALA A 20 3.82 9.58 -0.16
CA ALA A 20 4.81 8.84 0.62
C ALA A 20 4.20 8.35 1.93
N VAL A 21 4.48 7.10 2.26
CA VAL A 21 4.03 6.53 3.52
C VAL A 21 5.00 6.98 4.61
N GLN A 22 4.43 7.49 5.70
CA GLN A 22 5.23 7.91 6.84
C GLN A 22 4.74 7.15 8.06
N GLY A 23 5.50 6.13 8.42
CA GLY A 23 5.13 5.28 9.52
C GLY A 23 4.15 4.22 9.11
N GLN A 24 2.88 4.59 9.07
CA GLN A 24 1.83 3.62 8.83
C GLN A 24 0.68 4.28 8.09
N ARG A 25 0.06 3.52 7.20
CA ARG A 25 -1.06 4.05 6.44
C ARG A 25 -2.09 2.96 6.22
N GLU A 26 -3.35 3.32 6.38
CA GLU A 26 -4.45 2.39 6.10
C GLU A 26 -4.66 2.27 4.60
N LEU A 27 -4.84 1.03 4.15
CA LEU A 27 -5.07 0.75 2.74
C LEU A 27 -6.55 0.62 2.47
N GLN A 28 -6.95 1.05 1.28
CA GLN A 28 -8.33 0.96 0.86
C GLN A 28 -8.39 0.27 -0.49
N ASP A 29 -9.59 -0.22 -0.82
CA ASP A 29 -9.79 -0.90 -2.10
C ASP A 29 -9.39 0.04 -3.24
N GLY A 30 -8.59 -0.48 -4.15
CA GLY A 30 -8.16 0.28 -5.31
C GLY A 30 -6.89 1.07 -5.14
N ASP A 31 -6.26 0.99 -3.97
CA ASP A 31 -5.02 1.73 -3.75
C ASP A 31 -3.89 1.16 -4.60
N VAL A 32 -3.05 2.05 -5.09
CA VAL A 32 -1.88 1.68 -5.86
C VAL A 32 -0.64 1.92 -5.00
N ILE A 33 0.10 0.87 -4.75
CA ILE A 33 1.28 0.91 -3.89
C ILE A 33 2.51 0.77 -4.75
N ILE A 34 3.47 1.65 -4.55
CA ILE A 34 4.74 1.61 -5.28
C ILE A 34 5.86 1.42 -4.28
N VAL A 35 6.62 0.34 -4.47
CA VAL A 35 7.76 0.01 -3.62
C VAL A 35 8.96 -0.16 -4.52
N ALA A 36 9.97 0.69 -4.36
CA ALA A 36 11.20 0.60 -5.13
C ALA A 36 10.93 0.53 -6.63
N GLY A 37 9.94 1.29 -7.09
CA GLY A 37 9.60 1.32 -8.50
C GLY A 37 8.71 0.20 -8.98
N VAL A 38 8.34 -0.72 -8.10
CA VAL A 38 7.44 -1.82 -8.47
C VAL A 38 6.04 -1.45 -8.05
N HIS A 39 5.09 -1.61 -8.95
CA HIS A 39 3.70 -1.22 -8.72
C HIS A 39 2.89 -2.42 -8.24
N PHE A 40 2.12 -2.20 -7.19
CA PHE A 40 1.19 -3.20 -6.67
C PHE A 40 -0.19 -2.57 -6.58
N HIS A 41 -1.18 -3.35 -6.95
CA HIS A 41 -2.56 -2.89 -6.87
C HIS A 41 -3.28 -3.62 -5.74
N PHE A 42 -3.71 -2.86 -4.75
CA PHE A 42 -4.39 -3.43 -3.59
C PHE A 42 -5.88 -3.48 -3.82
N SER A 43 -6.47 -4.65 -3.60
CA SER A 43 -7.89 -4.81 -3.82
C SER A 43 -8.49 -5.61 -2.69
N LEU A 44 -9.64 -5.15 -2.21
CA LEU A 44 -10.37 -5.84 -1.16
C LEU A 44 -11.53 -6.66 -1.70
N LYS A 45 -11.76 -6.61 -2.98
CA LYS A 45 -12.84 -7.38 -3.57
C LYS A 45 -12.56 -8.86 -3.46
N GLU A 46 -13.60 -9.61 -3.11
CA GLU A 46 -13.47 -11.05 -3.03
C GLU A 46 -13.62 -11.64 -4.41
N PRO A 47 -12.69 -12.51 -4.80
CA PRO A 47 -12.80 -13.15 -6.09
C PRO A 47 -13.91 -14.19 -6.11
N GLY A 48 -14.41 -14.48 -7.30
CA GLY A 48 -15.29 -15.61 -7.48
C GLY A 48 -16.73 -15.40 -7.07
N LYS A 49 -17.15 -14.20 -6.92
CA LYS A 49 -18.54 -13.96 -6.56
C LYS A 49 -19.31 -13.38 -7.70
#